data_8b76a9197d38c8611fc6e1f896069328
#
_entry.id   8b76a9197d38c8611fc6e1f896069328
#
_cell.length_a   1.000
_cell.length_b   1.000
_cell.length_c   1.000
_cell.angle_alpha   90.00
_cell.angle_beta   90.00
_cell.angle_gamma   90.00
#
_symmetry.space_group_name_H-M   'P 1'
#
loop_
_entity.id
_entity.type
_entity.pdbx_description
1 polymer ?
#
loop_
_entity_poly.entity_id
_entity_poly.type
_entity_poly.pdbx_seq_one_letter_code
_entity_poly.pdbx_strand_id
1 'polypeptide(L)'
;MEISPQSRPQSGITRTLKPATLAVLLSPVLGGPTAAAPYEVAILQGMDKVTARVSTIEAPVGEVVKFGTLEIIARHCDKRPPEETPESASFLDIWEVRQGEAAVSLFRGWMYASSPALSALEHPVYDVWVLDCRKSSSKAPSTSERAVSR
;
A
#
# COMPACT_ATOMS: atom_id res chain seq x y z
N MET A 1 -18.68 -12.43 -86.69
CA MET A 1 -18.78 -13.87 -86.79
C MET A 1 -18.72 -14.38 -85.33
N GLU A 2 -19.88 -14.49 -84.71
CA GLU A 2 -20.72 -15.68 -84.70
C GLU A 2 -19.87 -16.88 -84.15
N ILE A 3 -20.19 -17.56 -83.13
CA ILE A 3 -21.36 -18.31 -82.78
C ILE A 3 -21.34 -18.71 -81.33
N SER A 4 -22.42 -18.52 -80.56
CA SER A 4 -22.89 -19.36 -79.47
C SER A 4 -23.27 -20.76 -80.01
N PRO A 5 -23.34 -21.81 -79.23
CA PRO A 5 -24.44 -22.04 -78.30
C PRO A 5 -24.17 -22.94 -77.09
N GLN A 6 -24.97 -22.76 -76.03
CA GLN A 6 -25.96 -23.72 -75.46
C GLN A 6 -25.34 -25.03 -74.90
N SER A 7 -25.71 -25.53 -73.85
CA SER A 7 -26.86 -25.71 -73.00
C SER A 7 -26.71 -26.90 -72.08
N ARG A 8 -27.20 -26.73 -70.91
CA ARG A 8 -28.14 -27.56 -70.11
C ARG A 8 -27.56 -28.57 -69.10
N PRO A 9 -28.47 -28.95 -68.22
CA PRO A 9 -28.25 -28.88 -66.78
C PRO A 9 -28.14 -30.29 -66.20
N GLN A 10 -27.54 -30.42 -65.10
CA GLN A 10 -27.70 -31.63 -64.30
C GLN A 10 -28.08 -31.23 -62.87
N SER A 11 -29.27 -31.56 -62.59
CA SER A 11 -29.90 -31.67 -61.29
C SER A 11 -29.17 -32.62 -60.37
N GLY A 12 -29.16 -32.35 -59.12
CA GLY A 12 -29.17 -33.44 -58.22
C GLY A 12 -28.52 -33.24 -56.88
N ILE A 13 -29.36 -33.25 -55.93
CA ILE A 13 -29.17 -33.69 -54.58
C ILE A 13 -28.69 -32.67 -53.57
N THR A 14 -29.69 -31.93 -53.05
CA THR A 14 -29.68 -31.34 -51.73
C THR A 14 -29.43 -32.36 -50.63
N ARG A 15 -28.26 -32.37 -50.04
CA ARG A 15 -28.06 -32.92 -48.75
C ARG A 15 -27.90 -31.76 -47.74
N THR A 16 -28.98 -31.48 -47.06
CA THR A 16 -29.02 -30.62 -45.90
C THR A 16 -28.19 -31.24 -44.78
N LEU A 17 -26.93 -30.83 -44.64
CA LEU A 17 -26.21 -31.00 -43.40
C LEU A 17 -26.63 -29.88 -42.43
N LYS A 18 -27.32 -30.26 -41.38
CA LYS A 18 -27.55 -29.40 -40.22
C LYS A 18 -26.22 -29.10 -39.55
N PRO A 19 -25.78 -27.86 -39.42
CA PRO A 19 -24.62 -27.57 -38.54
C PRO A 19 -25.05 -27.74 -37.10
N ALA A 20 -24.46 -28.73 -36.43
CA ALA A 20 -24.53 -28.80 -34.97
C ALA A 20 -23.67 -27.66 -34.42
N THR A 21 -24.33 -26.61 -33.94
CA THR A 21 -23.70 -25.50 -33.26
C THR A 21 -23.22 -25.99 -31.90
N LEU A 22 -21.92 -26.30 -31.80
CA LEU A 22 -21.22 -26.53 -30.54
C LEU A 22 -21.00 -25.18 -29.90
N ALA A 23 -21.88 -24.77 -28.99
CA ALA A 23 -21.72 -23.57 -28.19
C ALA A 23 -20.63 -23.83 -27.13
N VAL A 24 -19.42 -23.42 -27.42
CA VAL A 24 -18.34 -23.36 -26.42
C VAL A 24 -18.62 -22.17 -25.52
N LEU A 25 -19.14 -22.44 -24.34
CA LEU A 25 -19.27 -21.43 -23.27
C LEU A 25 -17.89 -21.09 -22.75
N LEU A 26 -17.31 -20.04 -23.32
CA LEU A 26 -16.09 -19.40 -22.84
C LEU A 26 -16.46 -18.59 -21.59
N SER A 27 -16.32 -19.16 -20.41
CA SER A 27 -16.48 -18.42 -19.13
C SER A 27 -15.30 -17.47 -18.97
N PRO A 28 -15.49 -16.14 -18.90
CA PRO A 28 -14.40 -15.23 -18.56
C PRO A 28 -14.07 -15.41 -17.09
N VAL A 29 -12.89 -15.95 -16.78
CA VAL A 29 -12.30 -15.89 -15.46
C VAL A 29 -11.86 -14.44 -15.24
N LEU A 30 -12.71 -13.64 -14.58
CA LEU A 30 -12.31 -12.32 -14.08
C LEU A 30 -11.41 -12.55 -12.85
N GLY A 31 -10.15 -12.86 -13.09
CA GLY A 31 -9.09 -12.72 -12.09
C GLY A 31 -8.80 -11.23 -11.92
N GLY A 32 -9.52 -10.53 -11.03
CA GLY A 32 -9.16 -9.19 -10.64
C GLY A 32 -7.79 -9.19 -9.93
N PRO A 33 -6.97 -8.11 -10.08
CA PRO A 33 -5.74 -7.99 -9.32
C PRO A 33 -6.11 -7.98 -7.83
N THR A 34 -5.61 -8.97 -7.11
CA THR A 34 -5.69 -8.98 -5.64
C THR A 34 -4.73 -7.89 -5.17
N ALA A 35 -5.22 -6.68 -4.98
CA ALA A 35 -4.46 -5.63 -4.35
C ALA A 35 -4.12 -6.11 -2.93
N ALA A 36 -2.84 -6.28 -2.63
CA ALA A 36 -2.39 -6.54 -1.27
C ALA A 36 -2.92 -5.40 -0.39
N ALA A 37 -3.56 -5.75 0.73
CA ALA A 37 -4.07 -4.74 1.66
C ALA A 37 -2.89 -3.85 2.11
N PRO A 38 -3.02 -2.52 2.04
CA PRO A 38 -1.95 -1.62 2.42
C PRO A 38 -1.58 -1.81 3.90
N TYR A 39 -0.33 -1.53 4.23
CA TYR A 39 0.09 -1.45 5.62
C TYR A 39 -0.49 -0.15 6.22
N GLU A 40 -1.04 -0.26 7.42
CA GLU A 40 -1.84 0.81 8.03
C GLU A 40 -1.12 1.51 9.18
N VAL A 41 0.01 0.97 9.65
CA VAL A 41 0.77 1.53 10.75
C VAL A 41 2.26 1.54 10.40
N ALA A 42 2.85 2.73 10.39
CA ALA A 42 4.30 2.90 10.34
C ALA A 42 4.89 2.76 11.75
N ILE A 43 5.91 1.93 11.89
CA ILE A 43 6.69 1.81 13.12
C ILE A 43 7.93 2.65 12.95
N LEU A 44 7.99 3.72 13.72
CA LEU A 44 9.10 4.66 13.69
C LEU A 44 9.92 4.54 14.98
N GLN A 45 11.17 4.93 14.89
CA GLN A 45 12.00 5.17 16.06
C GLN A 45 12.30 6.66 16.14
N GLY A 46 12.06 7.24 17.31
CA GLY A 46 12.41 8.61 17.62
C GLY A 46 13.51 8.63 18.66
N MET A 47 14.49 9.50 18.48
CA MET A 47 15.56 9.77 19.44
C MET A 47 15.58 11.23 19.85
N ASP A 48 15.58 11.48 21.15
CA ASP A 48 15.93 12.77 21.73
C ASP A 48 17.45 12.80 21.94
N LYS A 49 18.15 13.62 21.17
CA LYS A 49 19.62 13.73 21.18
C LYS A 49 20.17 14.38 22.44
N VAL A 50 19.35 15.17 23.13
CA VAL A 50 19.75 15.87 24.38
C VAL A 50 19.78 14.89 25.54
N THR A 51 18.76 14.06 25.63
CA THR A 51 18.62 13.09 26.73
C THR A 51 19.10 11.68 26.36
N ALA A 52 19.49 11.45 25.11
CA ALA A 52 19.83 10.16 24.53
C ALA A 52 18.70 9.10 24.70
N ARG A 53 17.46 9.55 24.76
CA ARG A 53 16.29 8.68 24.87
C ARG A 53 15.82 8.23 23.49
N VAL A 54 15.64 6.93 23.37
CA VAL A 54 15.07 6.31 22.18
C VAL A 54 13.69 5.75 22.51
N SER A 55 12.72 6.00 21.64
CA SER A 55 11.32 5.56 21.80
C SER A 55 10.79 5.01 20.48
N THR A 56 9.99 3.96 20.57
CA THR A 56 9.24 3.47 19.42
C THR A 56 7.92 4.22 19.31
N ILE A 57 7.60 4.67 18.12
CA ILE A 57 6.40 5.45 17.80
C ILE A 57 5.57 4.63 16.82
N GLU A 58 4.34 4.32 17.17
CA GLU A 58 3.37 3.75 16.25
C GLU A 58 2.60 4.88 15.60
N ALA A 59 2.72 5.02 14.30
CA ALA A 59 2.08 6.06 13.51
C ALA A 59 1.08 5.44 12.54
N PRO A 60 -0.23 5.41 12.91
CA PRO A 60 -1.26 5.00 11.97
C PRO A 60 -1.27 5.92 10.74
N VAL A 61 -1.44 5.33 9.57
CA VAL A 61 -1.41 6.07 8.31
C VAL A 61 -2.56 7.09 8.29
N GLY A 62 -2.22 8.35 8.04
CA GLY A 62 -3.17 9.45 8.00
C GLY A 62 -3.42 10.14 9.35
N GLU A 63 -2.91 9.60 10.46
CA GLU A 63 -3.07 10.19 11.79
C GLU A 63 -1.85 11.01 12.20
N VAL A 64 -2.07 12.03 13.03
CA VAL A 64 -1.00 12.85 13.63
C VAL A 64 -0.51 12.16 14.88
N VAL A 65 0.78 11.85 14.95
CA VAL A 65 1.44 11.42 16.18
C VAL A 65 2.46 12.45 16.64
N LYS A 66 2.63 12.58 17.95
CA LYS A 66 3.52 13.57 18.55
C LYS A 66 4.76 12.92 19.14
N PHE A 67 5.92 13.55 18.88
CA PHE A 67 7.19 13.19 19.50
C PHE A 67 7.96 14.47 19.88
N GLY A 68 7.96 14.80 21.16
CA GLY A 68 8.50 16.09 21.61
C GLY A 68 7.73 17.26 21.01
N THR A 69 8.44 18.14 20.29
CA THR A 69 7.84 19.26 19.54
C THR A 69 7.45 18.87 18.11
N LEU A 70 7.71 17.62 17.69
CA LEU A 70 7.40 17.15 16.37
C LEU A 70 5.97 16.63 16.26
N GLU A 71 5.30 16.98 15.19
CA GLU A 71 4.09 16.34 14.70
C GLU A 71 4.41 15.57 13.43
N ILE A 72 4.10 14.28 13.43
CA ILE A 72 4.47 13.34 12.39
C ILE A 72 3.19 12.73 11.82
N ILE A 73 3.06 12.71 10.50
CA ILE A 73 2.01 11.99 9.79
C ILE A 73 2.66 11.00 8.84
N ALA A 74 2.39 9.71 9.01
CA ALA A 74 2.67 8.72 8.01
C ALA A 74 1.59 8.79 6.93
N ARG A 75 1.94 9.19 5.71
CA ARG A 75 1.00 9.25 4.58
C ARG A 75 0.86 7.91 3.89
N HIS A 76 1.90 7.13 3.91
CA HIS A 76 1.95 5.81 3.31
C HIS A 76 2.97 4.95 4.02
N CYS A 77 2.72 3.65 4.11
CA CYS A 77 3.68 2.67 4.62
C CYS A 77 3.64 1.44 3.72
N ASP A 78 4.79 1.01 3.26
CA ASP A 78 4.95 -0.14 2.38
C ASP A 78 6.05 -1.06 2.91
N LYS A 79 5.84 -2.36 2.74
CA LYS A 79 6.78 -3.40 3.12
C LYS A 79 6.85 -4.44 2.03
N ARG A 80 8.07 -4.77 1.61
CA ARG A 80 8.29 -5.81 0.62
C ARG A 80 7.82 -7.17 1.12
N PRO A 81 7.31 -8.01 0.21
CA PRO A 81 6.91 -9.35 0.57
C PRO A 81 8.10 -10.20 1.05
N PRO A 82 7.86 -11.25 1.85
CA PRO A 82 8.93 -12.05 2.49
C PRO A 82 9.90 -12.72 1.52
N GLU A 83 9.50 -12.89 0.26
CA GLU A 83 10.30 -13.52 -0.79
C GLU A 83 11.38 -12.59 -1.35
N GLU A 84 11.26 -11.29 -1.11
CA GLU A 84 12.20 -10.26 -1.55
C GLU A 84 13.16 -9.86 -0.43
N THR A 85 14.22 -9.11 -0.80
CA THR A 85 15.08 -8.48 0.20
C THR A 85 14.23 -7.59 1.13
N PRO A 86 14.29 -7.82 2.46
CA PRO A 86 13.47 -7.07 3.40
C PRO A 86 13.68 -5.56 3.27
N GLU A 87 12.59 -4.85 3.07
CA GLU A 87 12.57 -3.39 3.06
C GLU A 87 11.22 -2.90 3.58
N SER A 88 11.26 -1.86 4.39
CA SER A 88 10.09 -1.10 4.80
C SER A 88 10.33 0.36 4.50
N ALA A 89 9.35 1.02 3.88
CA ALA A 89 9.42 2.42 3.54
C ALA A 89 8.15 3.15 3.95
N SER A 90 8.28 4.37 4.44
CA SER A 90 7.13 5.21 4.76
C SER A 90 7.31 6.61 4.19
N PHE A 91 6.24 7.17 3.64
CA PHE A 91 6.18 8.57 3.28
C PHE A 91 5.73 9.38 4.49
N LEU A 92 6.61 10.22 5.01
CA LEU A 92 6.39 11.00 6.22
C LEU A 92 6.27 12.49 5.89
N ASP A 93 5.33 13.14 6.58
CA ASP A 93 5.28 14.58 6.75
C ASP A 93 5.62 14.87 8.21
N ILE A 94 6.63 15.71 8.46
CA ILE A 94 7.07 16.07 9.81
C ILE A 94 7.12 17.58 9.95
N TRP A 95 6.45 18.08 10.96
CA TRP A 95 6.45 19.51 11.32
C TRP A 95 6.98 19.70 12.73
N GLU A 96 7.60 20.83 12.96
CA GLU A 96 7.85 21.32 14.30
C GLU A 96 6.73 22.28 14.73
N VAL A 97 6.15 22.00 15.89
CA VAL A 97 5.08 22.82 16.48
C VAL A 97 5.52 23.29 17.85
N ARG A 98 5.79 24.58 17.98
CA ARG A 98 6.13 25.24 19.25
C ARG A 98 4.99 26.13 19.71
N GLN A 99 4.82 26.27 21.02
CA GLN A 99 3.78 27.13 21.57
C GLN A 99 3.98 28.57 21.13
N GLY A 100 2.93 29.17 20.55
CA GLY A 100 2.94 30.56 20.10
C GLY A 100 3.65 30.84 18.79
N GLU A 101 4.15 29.78 18.12
CA GLU A 101 4.82 29.89 16.82
C GLU A 101 4.00 29.17 15.72
N ALA A 102 4.18 29.59 14.49
CA ALA A 102 3.62 28.88 13.36
C ALA A 102 4.33 27.54 13.17
N ALA A 103 3.59 26.49 12.78
CA ALA A 103 4.17 25.19 12.47
C ALA A 103 5.15 25.29 11.31
N VAL A 104 6.32 24.69 11.44
CA VAL A 104 7.39 24.68 10.44
C VAL A 104 7.53 23.28 9.86
N SER A 105 7.42 23.15 8.55
CA SER A 105 7.67 21.88 7.86
C SER A 105 9.17 21.58 7.87
N LEU A 106 9.55 20.45 8.46
CA LEU A 106 10.95 20.03 8.58
C LEU A 106 11.31 18.96 7.55
N PHE A 107 10.37 18.05 7.27
CA PHE A 107 10.62 16.93 6.36
C PHE A 107 9.34 16.54 5.63
N ARG A 108 9.47 16.21 4.36
CA ARG A 108 8.42 15.60 3.56
C ARG A 108 9.04 14.69 2.50
N GLY A 109 8.88 13.39 2.66
CA GLY A 109 9.49 12.43 1.74
C GLY A 109 9.42 11.00 2.21
N TRP A 110 10.08 10.13 1.45
CA TRP A 110 10.23 8.73 1.78
C TRP A 110 11.43 8.51 2.70
N MET A 111 11.22 7.74 3.75
CA MET A 111 12.28 7.16 4.58
C MET A 111 12.28 5.64 4.44
N TYR A 112 13.48 5.06 4.42
CA TYR A 112 13.72 3.63 4.22
C TYR A 112 14.36 3.01 5.46
N ALA A 113 13.80 1.87 5.91
CA ALA A 113 14.31 1.19 7.11
C ALA A 113 15.74 0.65 6.92
N SER A 114 16.08 0.17 5.72
CA SER A 114 17.42 -0.34 5.41
C SER A 114 18.49 0.75 5.26
N SER A 115 18.09 1.99 5.03
CA SER A 115 19.00 3.09 4.70
C SER A 115 18.55 4.42 5.31
N PRO A 116 18.50 4.56 6.64
CA PRO A 116 17.99 5.76 7.31
C PRO A 116 18.73 7.04 6.92
N ALA A 117 20.02 6.92 6.57
CA ALA A 117 20.85 8.07 6.22
C ALA A 117 20.54 8.70 4.85
N LEU A 118 19.79 8.00 3.98
CA LEU A 118 19.45 8.56 2.65
C LEU A 118 18.45 9.71 2.74
N SER A 119 17.60 9.72 3.76
CA SER A 119 16.53 10.69 3.95
C SER A 119 16.37 10.98 5.44
N ALA A 120 17.43 11.46 6.07
CA ALA A 120 17.43 11.76 7.50
C ALA A 120 16.66 13.04 7.80
N LEU A 121 16.03 13.09 8.98
CA LEU A 121 15.48 14.32 9.52
C LEU A 121 16.64 15.21 10.03
N GLU A 122 16.74 16.41 9.51
CA GLU A 122 17.69 17.41 9.99
C GLU A 122 17.06 18.26 11.10
N HIS A 123 17.26 17.86 12.35
CA HIS A 123 16.78 18.61 13.52
C HIS A 123 17.81 18.59 14.65
N PRO A 124 18.04 19.71 15.37
CA PRO A 124 19.09 19.78 16.40
C PRO A 124 18.84 18.88 17.61
N VAL A 125 17.59 18.63 17.96
CA VAL A 125 17.21 17.90 19.18
C VAL A 125 16.69 16.50 18.90
N TYR A 126 15.94 16.32 17.82
CA TYR A 126 15.26 15.06 17.53
C TYR A 126 15.80 14.39 16.29
N ASP A 127 15.73 13.07 16.29
CA ASP A 127 15.94 12.25 15.12
C ASP A 127 14.80 11.25 14.97
N VAL A 128 14.40 10.94 13.74
CA VAL A 128 13.30 10.02 13.46
C VAL A 128 13.65 9.18 12.25
N TRP A 129 13.42 7.87 12.33
CA TRP A 129 13.58 6.96 11.20
C TRP A 129 12.56 5.84 11.22
N VAL A 130 12.35 5.22 10.05
CA VAL A 130 11.44 4.09 9.88
C VAL A 130 12.10 2.80 10.34
N LEU A 131 11.36 1.97 11.06
CA LEU A 131 11.76 0.61 11.42
C LEU A 131 11.00 -0.43 10.59
N ASP A 132 9.68 -0.29 10.51
CA ASP A 132 8.82 -1.31 9.92
C ASP A 132 7.46 -0.74 9.52
N CYS A 133 6.70 -1.52 8.75
CA CYS A 133 5.30 -1.30 8.44
C CYS A 133 4.47 -2.49 8.92
N ARG A 134 3.36 -2.22 9.60
CA ARG A 134 2.45 -3.25 10.11
C ARG A 134 1.04 -3.06 9.57
N LYS A 135 0.33 -4.17 9.44
CA LYS A 135 -1.12 -4.13 9.26
C LYS A 135 -1.76 -3.76 10.60
N SER A 136 -2.81 -2.96 10.58
CA SER A 136 -3.60 -2.71 11.77
C SER A 136 -4.09 -4.06 12.31
N SER A 137 -3.61 -4.43 13.48
CA SER A 137 -4.30 -5.45 14.23
C SER A 137 -5.50 -4.77 14.88
N SER A 138 -6.70 -5.16 14.49
CA SER A 138 -7.92 -4.78 15.21
C SER A 138 -7.91 -5.43 16.59
N LYS A 139 -6.98 -5.02 17.44
CA LYS A 139 -7.01 -5.37 18.85
C LYS A 139 -8.04 -4.43 19.47
N ALA A 140 -9.24 -4.97 19.66
CA ALA A 140 -10.23 -4.38 20.53
C ALA A 140 -9.55 -3.92 21.83
N PRO A 141 -9.90 -2.74 22.38
CA PRO A 141 -9.34 -2.27 23.63
C PRO A 141 -9.57 -3.34 24.68
N SER A 142 -8.51 -3.98 25.15
CA SER A 142 -8.59 -4.84 26.31
C SER A 142 -8.83 -3.94 27.53
N THR A 143 -10.09 -3.72 27.84
CA THR A 143 -10.52 -3.22 29.13
C THR A 143 -10.13 -4.25 30.17
N SER A 144 -8.90 -4.19 30.63
CA SER A 144 -8.46 -4.86 31.84
C SER A 144 -8.55 -3.88 32.99
N GLU A 145 -9.74 -3.41 33.24
CA GLU A 145 -10.07 -2.84 34.52
C GLU A 145 -10.39 -3.99 35.47
N ARG A 146 -9.34 -4.56 36.05
CA ARG A 146 -9.50 -5.46 37.15
C ARG A 146 -9.71 -4.61 38.40
N ALA A 147 -10.97 -4.36 38.72
CA ALA A 147 -11.37 -3.92 40.02
C ALA A 147 -10.85 -4.93 41.07
N VAL A 148 -9.87 -4.52 41.84
CA VAL A 148 -9.54 -5.18 43.10
C VAL A 148 -10.41 -4.52 44.15
N SER A 149 -11.53 -5.16 44.45
CA SER A 149 -12.24 -4.92 45.69
C SER A 149 -11.56 -5.74 46.78
N ARG A 150 -10.99 -5.07 47.75
CA ARG A 150 -11.01 -5.24 49.21
C ARG A 150 -9.77 -4.69 49.86
#